data_21e55c83728bb6295d6135d8b4085dc1
#
_entry.id   21e55c83728bb6295d6135d8b4085dc1
#
_cell.length_a   1.000
_cell.length_b   1.000
_cell.length_c   1.000
_cell.angle_alpha   90.00
_cell.angle_beta   90.00
_cell.angle_gamma   90.00
#
_symmetry.space_group_name_H-M   'P 1'
#
loop_
_entity.id
_entity.type
_entity.pdbx_description
1 polymer ?
#
loop_
_entity_poly.entity_id
_entity_poly.type
_entity_poly.pdbx_seq_one_letter_code
_entity_poly.pdbx_strand_id
1 'polypeptide(L)'
;MADKKATATTSKRAALRAQQEAQESAKKRRRIIGVTAGVVIIAMVVVAVVFGLNHKSDDVPTTGQITPPSATKDGVYTLNPDKVKAGAPTVTVFQDYQCPACKGAEDALGKPLNELSAEGKIKLEYHTLTFLDSNLHNDSSTRAAMA
;
A
#
# COMPACT_ATOMS: atom_id res chain seq x y z
N MET A 1 32.79 67.86 35.00
CA MET A 1 32.97 67.26 33.62
C MET A 1 33.17 65.74 33.63
N ALA A 2 33.16 65.05 34.78
CA ALA A 2 33.37 63.59 34.87
C ALA A 2 32.11 62.75 34.58
N ASP A 3 30.92 63.23 34.94
CA ASP A 3 29.69 62.44 34.83
C ASP A 3 29.24 62.11 33.36
N LYS A 4 29.49 63.03 32.45
CA LYS A 4 29.09 62.88 31.04
C LYS A 4 29.88 61.76 30.31
N LYS A 5 31.09 61.46 30.78
CA LYS A 5 31.96 60.44 30.20
C LYS A 5 31.61 59.05 30.69
N ALA A 6 31.19 58.91 31.96
CA ALA A 6 30.73 57.67 32.53
C ALA A 6 29.42 57.16 31.94
N THR A 7 28.47 58.03 31.72
CA THR A 7 27.17 57.73 31.10
C THR A 7 27.29 57.26 29.63
N ALA A 8 28.19 57.89 28.87
CA ALA A 8 28.45 57.51 27.48
C ALA A 8 29.14 56.13 27.35
N THR A 9 29.97 55.75 28.30
CA THR A 9 30.66 54.47 28.34
C THR A 9 29.70 53.32 28.71
N THR A 10 28.77 53.58 29.62
CA THR A 10 27.72 52.61 30.03
C THR A 10 26.73 52.34 28.93
N SER A 11 26.32 53.38 28.17
CA SER A 11 25.41 53.26 27.02
C SER A 11 26.05 52.45 25.87
N LYS A 12 27.34 52.67 25.59
CA LYS A 12 28.07 51.89 24.57
C LYS A 12 28.22 50.42 24.96
N ARG A 13 28.47 50.12 26.22
CA ARG A 13 28.55 48.73 26.71
C ARG A 13 27.17 48.04 26.67
N ALA A 14 26.09 48.73 26.97
CA ALA A 14 24.74 48.23 26.85
C ALA A 14 24.37 47.93 25.38
N ALA A 15 24.72 48.82 24.44
CA ALA A 15 24.49 48.62 23.01
C ALA A 15 25.30 47.41 22.48
N LEU A 16 26.55 47.23 22.90
CA LEU A 16 27.34 46.07 22.49
C LEU A 16 26.78 44.75 23.01
N ARG A 17 26.30 44.72 24.25
CA ARG A 17 25.64 43.53 24.82
C ARG A 17 24.36 43.19 24.06
N ALA A 18 23.53 44.18 23.77
CA ALA A 18 22.31 43.99 22.98
C ALA A 18 22.61 43.45 21.56
N GLN A 19 23.69 43.91 20.92
CA GLN A 19 24.12 43.38 19.62
C GLN A 19 24.62 41.92 19.73
N GLN A 20 25.36 41.60 20.77
CA GLN A 20 25.84 40.20 21.00
C GLN A 20 24.67 39.25 21.24
N GLU A 21 23.70 39.63 22.09
CA GLU A 21 22.51 38.82 22.35
C GLU A 21 21.64 38.64 21.09
N ALA A 22 21.52 39.69 20.28
CA ALA A 22 20.83 39.60 18.99
C ALA A 22 21.53 38.67 18.00
N GLN A 23 22.87 38.69 17.96
CA GLN A 23 23.65 37.79 17.10
C GLN A 23 23.57 36.32 17.57
N GLU A 24 23.60 36.10 18.88
CA GLU A 24 23.48 34.74 19.43
C GLU A 24 22.09 34.16 19.19
N SER A 25 21.05 34.95 19.38
CA SER A 25 19.68 34.53 19.08
C SER A 25 19.46 34.25 17.60
N ALA A 26 20.04 35.08 16.73
CA ALA A 26 20.02 34.84 15.27
C ALA A 26 20.77 33.56 14.87
N LYS A 27 21.91 33.26 15.48
CA LYS A 27 22.67 32.03 15.23
C LYS A 27 21.89 30.78 15.73
N LYS A 28 21.29 30.86 16.92
CA LYS A 28 20.42 29.77 17.44
C LYS A 28 19.22 29.53 16.52
N ARG A 29 18.55 30.61 16.10
CA ARG A 29 17.40 30.52 15.18
C ARG A 29 17.80 29.91 13.83
N ARG A 30 18.92 30.32 13.24
CA ARG A 30 19.43 29.73 12.00
C ARG A 30 19.77 28.25 12.16
N ARG A 31 20.37 27.85 13.28
CA ARG A 31 20.64 26.42 13.57
C ARG A 31 19.35 25.62 13.68
N ILE A 32 18.37 26.11 14.42
CA ILE A 32 17.06 25.44 14.57
C ILE A 32 16.38 25.29 13.20
N ILE A 33 16.33 26.36 12.41
CA ILE A 33 15.74 26.32 11.06
C ILE A 33 16.50 25.34 10.16
N GLY A 34 17.84 25.32 10.22
CA GLY A 34 18.64 24.39 9.42
C GLY A 34 18.41 22.91 9.81
N VAL A 35 18.32 22.63 11.11
CA VAL A 35 18.05 21.26 11.60
C VAL A 35 16.62 20.81 11.24
N THR A 36 15.61 21.68 11.44
CA THR A 36 14.22 21.35 11.10
C THR A 36 14.03 21.15 9.59
N ALA A 37 14.64 22.00 8.76
CA ALA A 37 14.62 21.83 7.31
C ALA A 37 15.29 20.51 6.87
N GLY A 38 16.43 20.16 7.49
CA GLY A 38 17.11 18.90 7.23
C GLY A 38 16.27 17.67 7.57
N VAL A 39 15.61 17.67 8.74
CA VAL A 39 14.72 16.59 9.16
C VAL A 39 13.53 16.43 8.22
N VAL A 40 12.92 17.53 7.77
CA VAL A 40 11.79 17.50 6.83
C VAL A 40 12.22 16.92 5.47
N ILE A 41 13.39 17.31 4.97
CA ILE A 41 13.91 16.77 3.71
C ILE A 41 14.18 15.27 3.82
N ILE A 42 14.80 14.82 4.91
CA ILE A 42 15.05 13.39 5.14
C ILE A 42 13.71 12.64 5.23
N ALA A 43 12.71 13.16 5.94
CA ALA A 43 11.40 12.55 6.04
C ALA A 43 10.73 12.44 4.66
N MET A 44 10.79 13.49 3.82
CA MET A 44 10.26 13.44 2.46
C MET A 44 10.98 12.42 1.58
N VAL A 45 12.31 12.31 1.69
CA VAL A 45 13.08 11.30 0.94
C VAL A 45 12.70 9.89 1.39
N VAL A 46 12.57 9.65 2.70
CA VAL A 46 12.15 8.35 3.22
C VAL A 46 10.74 7.99 2.75
N VAL A 47 9.80 8.94 2.79
CA VAL A 47 8.44 8.73 2.28
C VAL A 47 8.47 8.45 0.77
N ALA A 48 9.24 9.20 -0.01
CA ALA A 48 9.36 8.98 -1.45
C ALA A 48 9.99 7.62 -1.78
N VAL A 49 11.00 7.19 -1.03
CA VAL A 49 11.63 5.87 -1.20
C VAL A 49 10.66 4.74 -0.81
N VAL A 50 10.02 4.84 0.35
CA VAL A 50 9.03 3.84 0.79
C VAL A 50 7.86 3.78 -0.17
N PHE A 51 7.35 4.93 -0.63
CA PHE A 51 6.28 5.00 -1.62
C PHE A 51 6.72 4.45 -2.98
N GLY A 52 7.93 4.78 -3.43
CA GLY A 52 8.49 4.27 -4.69
C GLY A 52 8.81 2.76 -4.64
N LEU A 53 9.22 2.23 -3.49
CA LEU A 53 9.45 0.79 -3.32
C LEU A 53 8.13 0.02 -3.17
N ASN A 54 7.10 0.62 -2.57
CA ASN A 54 5.77 0.02 -2.43
C ASN A 54 4.90 0.18 -3.69
N HIS A 55 5.23 1.14 -4.58
CA HIS A 55 4.54 1.37 -5.85
C HIS A 55 5.35 0.86 -7.05
N LYS A 56 6.23 -0.10 -6.86
CA LYS A 56 6.56 -0.96 -7.99
C LYS A 56 5.29 -1.75 -8.28
N SER A 57 4.43 -1.19 -9.12
CA SER A 57 3.58 -1.98 -9.98
C SER A 57 4.56 -2.83 -10.78
N ASP A 58 4.79 -4.05 -10.31
CA ASP A 58 5.34 -5.06 -11.18
C ASP A 58 4.29 -5.17 -12.28
N ASP A 59 4.52 -4.49 -13.40
CA ASP A 59 3.86 -4.81 -14.65
C ASP A 59 4.16 -6.29 -14.87
N VAL A 60 3.24 -7.14 -14.39
CA VAL A 60 3.29 -8.57 -14.68
C VAL A 60 3.24 -8.65 -16.19
N PRO A 61 4.30 -9.15 -16.85
CA PRO A 61 4.30 -9.23 -18.30
C PRO A 61 3.12 -10.12 -18.69
N THR A 62 2.09 -9.55 -19.28
CA THR A 62 0.94 -10.29 -19.82
C THR A 62 1.34 -11.13 -21.04
N THR A 63 2.57 -10.99 -21.48
CA THR A 63 3.17 -11.77 -22.57
C THR A 63 3.51 -13.16 -22.05
N GLY A 64 2.65 -14.13 -22.34
CA GLY A 64 2.85 -15.54 -21.99
C GLY A 64 1.84 -16.09 -20.98
N GLN A 65 0.84 -15.31 -20.54
CA GLN A 65 -0.26 -15.85 -19.75
C GLN A 65 -1.03 -16.87 -20.58
N ILE A 66 -1.06 -18.11 -20.13
CA ILE A 66 -1.86 -19.18 -20.72
C ILE A 66 -3.20 -19.18 -20.00
N THR A 67 -4.25 -18.75 -20.70
CA THR A 67 -5.62 -18.89 -20.18
C THR A 67 -5.93 -20.37 -20.04
N PRO A 68 -6.29 -20.87 -18.86
CA PRO A 68 -6.69 -22.26 -18.67
C PRO A 68 -7.82 -22.64 -19.63
N PRO A 69 -7.85 -23.86 -20.19
CA PRO A 69 -8.87 -24.26 -21.17
C PRO A 69 -10.31 -24.14 -20.68
N SER A 70 -10.51 -24.16 -19.36
CA SER A 70 -11.82 -24.02 -18.71
C SER A 70 -12.16 -22.61 -18.26
N ALA A 71 -11.27 -21.62 -18.49
CA ALA A 71 -11.52 -20.23 -18.16
C ALA A 71 -12.21 -19.51 -19.31
N THR A 72 -13.20 -18.68 -18.98
CA THR A 72 -13.87 -17.78 -19.91
C THR A 72 -13.15 -16.43 -19.98
N LYS A 73 -13.49 -15.61 -21.00
CA LYS A 73 -12.97 -14.24 -21.11
C LYS A 73 -13.37 -13.33 -19.93
N ASP A 74 -14.41 -13.70 -19.20
CA ASP A 74 -14.91 -12.95 -18.05
C ASP A 74 -14.26 -13.41 -16.73
N GLY A 75 -13.19 -14.21 -16.79
CA GLY A 75 -12.48 -14.68 -15.61
C GLY A 75 -13.21 -15.76 -14.81
N VAL A 76 -14.20 -16.40 -15.41
CA VAL A 76 -14.90 -17.54 -14.80
C VAL A 76 -14.14 -18.83 -15.12
N TYR A 77 -13.85 -19.58 -14.10
CA TYR A 77 -13.21 -20.90 -14.21
C TYR A 77 -14.19 -22.00 -13.83
N THR A 78 -14.41 -22.97 -14.74
CA THR A 78 -15.26 -24.13 -14.46
C THR A 78 -14.38 -25.32 -14.09
N LEU A 79 -14.63 -25.90 -12.92
CA LEU A 79 -13.90 -27.09 -12.46
C LEU A 79 -14.52 -28.35 -13.09
N ASN A 80 -13.67 -29.26 -13.60
CA ASN A 80 -14.07 -30.53 -14.25
C ASN A 80 -15.17 -30.36 -15.31
N PRO A 81 -15.04 -29.46 -16.29
CA PRO A 81 -16.11 -29.14 -17.25
C PRO A 81 -16.59 -30.39 -18.02
N ASP A 82 -15.67 -31.32 -18.33
CA ASP A 82 -15.96 -32.54 -19.10
C ASP A 82 -16.78 -33.57 -18.31
N LYS A 83 -16.90 -33.41 -16.99
CA LYS A 83 -17.62 -34.35 -16.12
C LYS A 83 -19.04 -33.91 -15.83
N VAL A 84 -19.41 -32.68 -16.16
CA VAL A 84 -20.73 -32.12 -15.84
C VAL A 84 -21.85 -32.90 -16.54
N LYS A 85 -22.75 -33.49 -15.77
CA LYS A 85 -23.90 -34.24 -16.29
C LYS A 85 -24.99 -33.30 -16.78
N ALA A 86 -25.75 -33.74 -17.77
CA ALA A 86 -26.91 -32.99 -18.24
C ALA A 86 -27.90 -32.72 -17.09
N GLY A 87 -28.33 -31.47 -16.94
CA GLY A 87 -29.24 -31.05 -15.87
C GLY A 87 -28.58 -30.86 -14.50
N ALA A 88 -27.25 -30.98 -14.37
CA ALA A 88 -26.56 -30.69 -13.14
C ALA A 88 -26.72 -29.18 -12.76
N PRO A 89 -27.04 -28.86 -11.50
CA PRO A 89 -27.16 -27.48 -11.06
C PRO A 89 -25.80 -26.78 -11.10
N THR A 90 -25.80 -25.48 -11.40
CA THR A 90 -24.57 -24.65 -11.35
C THR A 90 -24.42 -24.10 -9.93
N VAL A 91 -23.25 -24.29 -9.37
CA VAL A 91 -22.80 -23.65 -8.13
C VAL A 91 -21.70 -22.67 -8.49
N THR A 92 -21.93 -21.39 -8.22
CA THR A 92 -20.98 -20.33 -8.49
C THR A 92 -20.37 -19.84 -7.18
N VAL A 93 -19.05 -19.87 -7.08
CA VAL A 93 -18.28 -19.39 -5.94
C VAL A 93 -17.62 -18.07 -6.33
N PHE A 94 -17.91 -17.01 -5.61
CA PHE A 94 -17.26 -15.72 -5.74
C PHE A 94 -16.21 -15.58 -4.64
N GLN A 95 -14.95 -15.40 -5.01
CA GLN A 95 -13.87 -15.32 -4.05
C GLN A 95 -12.82 -14.27 -4.40
N ASP A 96 -12.27 -13.66 -3.36
CA ASP A 96 -11.08 -12.84 -3.42
C ASP A 96 -9.98 -13.53 -2.62
N TYR A 97 -8.79 -13.74 -3.24
CA TYR A 97 -7.70 -14.50 -2.63
C TYR A 97 -7.10 -13.84 -1.39
N GLN A 98 -7.33 -12.53 -1.18
CA GLN A 98 -6.94 -11.85 0.05
C GLN A 98 -8.00 -11.94 1.16
N CYS A 99 -9.19 -12.48 0.88
CA CYS A 99 -10.32 -12.47 1.80
C CYS A 99 -10.24 -13.64 2.82
N PRO A 100 -10.05 -13.37 4.13
CA PRO A 100 -10.00 -14.43 5.13
C PRO A 100 -11.32 -15.23 5.24
N ALA A 101 -12.47 -14.56 5.03
CA ALA A 101 -13.77 -15.24 5.04
C ALA A 101 -13.92 -16.17 3.84
N CYS A 102 -13.42 -15.79 2.66
CA CYS A 102 -13.41 -16.67 1.48
C CYS A 102 -12.52 -17.90 1.73
N LYS A 103 -11.35 -17.71 2.35
CA LYS A 103 -10.50 -18.82 2.77
C LYS A 103 -11.23 -19.76 3.75
N GLY A 104 -11.91 -19.22 4.76
CA GLY A 104 -12.69 -20.04 5.70
C GLY A 104 -13.81 -20.82 5.03
N ALA A 105 -14.48 -20.21 4.03
CA ALA A 105 -15.49 -20.90 3.23
C ALA A 105 -14.89 -22.02 2.38
N GLU A 106 -13.74 -21.79 1.76
CA GLU A 106 -13.02 -22.81 0.99
C GLU A 106 -12.54 -23.97 1.88
N ASP A 107 -11.98 -23.67 3.06
CA ASP A 107 -11.56 -24.68 4.03
C ASP A 107 -12.74 -25.59 4.49
N ALA A 108 -13.96 -25.03 4.57
CA ALA A 108 -15.15 -25.75 5.01
C ALA A 108 -15.87 -26.48 3.87
N LEU A 109 -16.00 -25.87 2.70
CA LEU A 109 -16.88 -26.32 1.61
C LEU A 109 -16.10 -26.79 0.38
N GLY A 110 -14.81 -26.44 0.23
CA GLY A 110 -14.03 -26.72 -0.96
C GLY A 110 -13.97 -28.22 -1.26
N LYS A 111 -13.67 -29.05 -0.25
CA LYS A 111 -13.61 -30.50 -0.44
C LYS A 111 -14.93 -31.10 -0.92
N PRO A 112 -16.09 -30.90 -0.25
CA PRO A 112 -17.35 -31.45 -0.71
C PRO A 112 -17.80 -30.90 -2.09
N LEU A 113 -17.53 -29.64 -2.39
CA LEU A 113 -17.85 -29.06 -3.71
C LEU A 113 -16.99 -29.70 -4.80
N ASN A 114 -15.72 -29.90 -4.54
CA ASN A 114 -14.79 -30.55 -5.48
C ASN A 114 -15.19 -32.01 -5.75
N GLU A 115 -15.61 -32.75 -4.72
CA GLU A 115 -16.10 -34.12 -4.86
C GLU A 115 -17.38 -34.17 -5.73
N LEU A 116 -18.36 -33.30 -5.46
CA LEU A 116 -19.60 -33.21 -6.25
C LEU A 116 -19.32 -32.82 -7.71
N SER A 117 -18.37 -31.93 -7.95
CA SER A 117 -17.92 -31.54 -9.29
C SER A 117 -17.23 -32.71 -9.99
N ALA A 118 -16.35 -33.43 -9.30
CA ALA A 118 -15.64 -34.59 -9.86
C ALA A 118 -16.58 -35.74 -10.24
N GLU A 119 -17.72 -35.88 -9.54
CA GLU A 119 -18.79 -36.81 -9.85
C GLU A 119 -19.76 -36.31 -10.94
N GLY A 120 -19.63 -35.07 -11.37
CA GLY A 120 -20.49 -34.42 -12.34
C GLY A 120 -21.89 -34.10 -11.82
N LYS A 121 -22.08 -34.07 -10.50
CA LYS A 121 -23.36 -33.78 -9.85
C LYS A 121 -23.69 -32.29 -9.83
N ILE A 122 -22.65 -31.45 -9.91
CA ILE A 122 -22.76 -30.00 -10.03
C ILE A 122 -21.82 -29.47 -11.12
N LYS A 123 -22.20 -28.34 -11.73
CA LYS A 123 -21.26 -27.48 -12.47
C LYS A 123 -20.69 -26.48 -11.51
N LEU A 124 -19.43 -26.63 -11.13
CA LEU A 124 -18.77 -25.73 -10.18
C LEU A 124 -17.98 -24.65 -10.93
N GLU A 125 -18.36 -23.40 -10.72
CA GLU A 125 -17.77 -22.23 -11.33
C GLU A 125 -17.15 -21.33 -10.24
N TYR A 126 -15.92 -20.87 -10.48
CA TYR A 126 -15.24 -19.88 -9.65
C TYR A 126 -15.16 -18.54 -10.39
N HIS A 127 -15.58 -17.49 -9.69
CA HIS A 127 -15.39 -16.10 -10.09
C HIS A 127 -14.38 -15.44 -9.18
N THR A 128 -13.24 -15.09 -9.71
CA THR A 128 -12.23 -14.37 -8.95
C THR A 128 -12.59 -12.89 -8.88
N LEU A 129 -12.61 -12.35 -7.68
CA LEU A 129 -12.85 -10.95 -7.38
C LEU A 129 -11.56 -10.28 -6.88
N THR A 130 -11.46 -8.98 -7.09
CA THR A 130 -10.32 -8.16 -6.69
C THR A 130 -10.73 -6.96 -5.84
N PHE A 131 -11.87 -7.06 -5.14
CA PHE A 131 -12.46 -5.94 -4.41
C PHE A 131 -11.63 -5.49 -3.19
N LEU A 132 -10.79 -6.37 -2.65
CA LEU A 132 -9.93 -6.03 -1.52
C LEU A 132 -8.71 -5.21 -1.90
N ASP A 133 -8.30 -5.21 -3.16
CA ASP A 133 -7.16 -4.38 -3.61
C ASP A 133 -7.39 -2.90 -3.31
N SER A 134 -8.59 -2.39 -3.60
CA SER A 134 -8.95 -1.00 -3.31
C SER A 134 -9.02 -0.71 -1.80
N ASN A 135 -9.50 -1.67 -1.00
CA ASN A 135 -9.66 -1.50 0.44
C ASN A 135 -8.32 -1.61 1.20
N LEU A 136 -7.42 -2.46 0.71
CA LEU A 136 -6.11 -2.70 1.31
C LEU A 136 -4.98 -1.91 0.65
N HIS A 137 -5.32 -1.09 -0.37
CA HIS A 137 -4.38 -0.26 -1.13
C HIS A 137 -3.19 -1.06 -1.69
N ASN A 138 -3.48 -2.22 -2.27
CA ASN A 138 -2.49 -3.09 -2.92
C ASN A 138 -3.11 -3.71 -4.20
N ASP A 139 -2.38 -4.60 -4.86
CA ASP A 139 -2.76 -5.31 -6.09
C ASP A 139 -2.68 -6.84 -5.94
N SER A 140 -2.65 -7.34 -4.71
CA SER A 140 -2.39 -8.75 -4.44
C SER A 140 -3.54 -9.66 -4.89
N SER A 141 -4.80 -9.20 -4.81
CA SER A 141 -5.95 -9.96 -5.34
C SER A 141 -5.87 -10.05 -6.86
N THR A 142 -5.57 -8.94 -7.54
CA THR A 142 -5.40 -8.91 -9.01
C THR A 142 -4.27 -9.84 -9.43
N ARG A 143 -3.10 -9.79 -8.81
CA ARG A 143 -1.99 -10.69 -9.16
C ARG A 143 -2.32 -12.16 -8.93
N ALA A 144 -2.99 -12.49 -7.82
CA ALA A 144 -3.42 -13.85 -7.54
C ALA A 144 -4.49 -14.36 -8.52
N ALA A 145 -5.36 -13.46 -9.00
CA ALA A 145 -6.37 -13.78 -9.99
C ALA A 145 -5.78 -14.04 -11.38
N MET A 146 -4.60 -13.49 -11.67
CA MET A 146 -3.93 -13.58 -12.97
C MET A 146 -2.87 -14.70 -13.02
N ALA A 147 -2.58 -15.36 -11.91
CA ALA A 147 -1.58 -16.42 -11.80
C ALA A 147 -2.16 -17.78 -12.19
#